data_a610c711314a36b32bb5e4057383828e
#
_entry.id   a610c711314a36b32bb5e4057383828e
#
_cell.length_a   1.000
_cell.length_b   1.000
_cell.length_c   1.000
_cell.angle_alpha   90.00
_cell.angle_beta   90.00
_cell.angle_gamma   90.00
#
_symmetry.space_group_name_H-M   'P 1'
#
loop_
_entity.id
_entity.type
_entity.pdbx_description
1 polymer ?
#
loop_
_entity_poly.entity_id
_entity_poly.type
_entity_poly.pdbx_seq_one_letter_code
_entity_poly.pdbx_strand_id
1 'polypeptide(L)'
;MSKCYKINDIFYTLQGEGYFTGVPAVFIRFAECNLKCGFCDTDFRESLEMTLADLEMTLGQYPTKHIVLTGGEPSLQTDEELLDMLHGEGCFVQIETNGTNTLRDSIDWISMSPKSLSPKLQECDELKVIYEGQPLERYFAIKAKHYFLQPCSSGD
;
A
#
# COMPACT_ATOMS: atom_id res chain seq x y z
N MET A 1 24.93 -1.24 11.96
CA MET A 1 23.79 -2.18 11.99
C MET A 1 22.98 -2.03 10.73
N SER A 2 22.56 -3.13 10.15
CA SER A 2 21.70 -3.10 8.96
C SER A 2 20.34 -2.53 9.33
N LYS A 3 19.78 -1.72 8.44
CA LYS A 3 18.42 -1.21 8.58
C LYS A 3 17.41 -2.36 8.48
N CYS A 4 16.41 -2.32 9.32
CA CYS A 4 15.33 -3.29 9.34
C CYS A 4 13.98 -2.62 9.08
N TYR A 5 13.11 -3.36 8.41
CA TYR A 5 11.72 -3.02 8.15
C TYR A 5 10.83 -3.90 9.01
N LYS A 6 9.81 -3.32 9.60
CA LYS A 6 8.83 -4.05 10.40
C LYS A 6 7.74 -4.61 9.49
N ILE A 7 7.80 -5.89 9.25
CA ILE A 7 6.91 -6.60 8.32
C ILE A 7 5.90 -7.42 9.13
N ASN A 8 4.63 -7.24 8.84
CA ASN A 8 3.55 -8.03 9.41
C ASN A 8 3.39 -9.35 8.66
N ASP A 9 3.39 -9.29 7.31
CA ASP A 9 3.18 -10.45 6.46
C ASP A 9 3.73 -10.22 5.05
N ILE A 10 4.13 -11.29 4.37
CA ILE A 10 4.45 -11.29 2.93
C ILE A 10 3.72 -12.47 2.31
N PHE A 11 2.88 -12.21 1.32
CA PHE A 11 2.07 -13.24 0.69
C PHE A 11 1.86 -13.00 -0.79
N TYR A 12 1.67 -14.09 -1.53
CA TYR A 12 1.41 -14.11 -2.95
C TYR A 12 -0.06 -14.43 -3.22
N THR A 13 -0.73 -13.53 -3.94
CA THR A 13 -2.13 -13.70 -4.31
C THR A 13 -2.49 -12.82 -5.51
N LEU A 14 -3.74 -12.85 -5.93
CA LEU A 14 -4.26 -11.91 -6.92
C LEU A 14 -4.63 -10.59 -6.25
N GLN A 15 -4.31 -9.47 -6.90
CA GLN A 15 -4.85 -8.17 -6.48
C GLN A 15 -6.38 -8.23 -6.60
N GLY A 16 -7.08 -7.96 -5.50
CA GLY A 16 -8.54 -8.04 -5.42
C GLY A 16 -9.26 -6.72 -5.68
N GLU A 17 -8.53 -5.61 -5.79
CA GLU A 17 -9.09 -4.28 -5.81
C GLU A 17 -8.42 -3.37 -6.86
N GLY A 18 -9.20 -2.40 -7.36
CA GLY A 18 -8.71 -1.33 -8.21
C GLY A 18 -8.34 -1.76 -9.63
N TYR A 19 -7.45 -0.98 -10.22
CA TYR A 19 -7.06 -1.14 -11.62
C TYR A 19 -6.41 -2.49 -11.93
N PHE A 20 -5.59 -3.00 -11.02
CA PHE A 20 -4.86 -4.26 -11.19
C PHE A 20 -5.62 -5.49 -10.68
N THR A 21 -6.93 -5.40 -10.49
CA THR A 21 -7.75 -6.54 -10.07
C THR A 21 -7.48 -7.76 -10.97
N GLY A 22 -7.15 -8.89 -10.34
CA GLY A 22 -6.84 -10.15 -11.01
C GLY A 22 -5.38 -10.34 -11.40
N VAL A 23 -4.52 -9.35 -11.17
CA VAL A 23 -3.09 -9.46 -11.45
C VAL A 23 -2.39 -10.17 -10.29
N PRO A 24 -1.58 -11.23 -10.57
CA PRO A 24 -0.77 -11.87 -9.54
C PRO A 24 0.27 -10.91 -8.98
N ALA A 25 0.32 -10.79 -7.67
CA ALA A 25 1.22 -9.87 -6.98
C ALA A 25 1.73 -10.45 -5.66
N VAL A 26 2.89 -10.01 -5.22
CA VAL A 26 3.36 -10.21 -3.85
C VAL A 26 3.06 -8.98 -3.02
N PHE A 27 2.35 -9.18 -1.93
CA PHE A 27 2.01 -8.14 -0.98
C PHE A 27 3.02 -8.13 0.16
N ILE A 28 3.64 -6.98 0.39
CA ILE A 28 4.46 -6.73 1.57
C ILE A 28 3.61 -5.88 2.51
N ARG A 29 3.13 -6.49 3.57
CA ARG A 29 2.33 -5.83 4.59
C ARG A 29 3.22 -5.35 5.71
N PHE A 30 3.41 -4.04 5.78
CA PHE A 30 4.14 -3.42 6.88
C PHE A 30 3.32 -3.44 8.16
N ALA A 31 3.98 -3.63 9.28
CA ALA A 31 3.46 -3.29 10.58
C ALA A 31 3.53 -1.76 10.78
N GLU A 32 2.81 -1.23 11.70
CA GLU A 32 2.67 0.19 12.01
C GLU A 32 1.75 0.97 11.06
N CYS A 33 0.84 1.70 11.65
CA CYS A 33 -0.04 2.65 11.00
C CYS A 33 -0.13 3.92 11.83
N ASN A 34 -0.20 5.08 11.16
CA ASN A 34 -0.38 6.37 11.81
C ASN A 34 -1.85 6.75 12.05
N LEU A 35 -2.79 5.88 11.66
CA LEU A 35 -4.23 6.07 11.87
C LEU A 35 -4.84 4.86 12.56
N LYS A 36 -5.91 5.10 13.33
CA LYS A 36 -6.77 4.06 13.91
C LYS A 36 -8.13 4.14 13.24
N CYS A 37 -8.37 3.25 12.27
CA CYS A 37 -9.63 3.19 11.55
C CYS A 37 -10.53 2.12 12.18
N GLY A 38 -11.82 2.44 12.42
CA GLY A 38 -12.76 1.51 13.01
C GLY A 38 -13.09 0.28 12.16
N PHE A 39 -12.80 0.34 10.85
CA PHE A 39 -12.97 -0.76 9.89
C PHE A 39 -11.65 -1.46 9.53
N CYS A 40 -10.56 -1.17 10.26
CA CYS A 40 -9.27 -1.81 10.01
C CYS A 40 -9.30 -3.26 10.48
N ASP A 41 -9.01 -4.18 9.58
CA ASP A 41 -9.00 -5.62 9.79
C ASP A 41 -7.60 -6.18 10.09
N THR A 42 -6.57 -5.33 10.07
CA THR A 42 -5.17 -5.76 10.22
C THR A 42 -4.73 -5.70 11.68
N ASP A 43 -4.19 -6.83 12.17
CA ASP A 43 -3.52 -6.91 13.45
C ASP A 43 -2.03 -6.61 13.29
N PHE A 44 -1.60 -5.46 13.80
CA PHE A 44 -0.19 -4.99 13.70
C PHE A 44 0.65 -5.35 14.92
N ARG A 45 0.14 -6.15 15.86
CA ARG A 45 0.86 -6.53 17.08
C ARG A 45 2.01 -7.49 16.81
N GLU A 46 1.88 -8.31 15.77
CA GLU A 46 2.92 -9.23 15.34
C GLU A 46 3.69 -8.64 14.16
N SER A 47 4.99 -8.55 14.29
CA SER A 47 5.87 -8.12 13.21
C SER A 47 7.23 -8.80 13.31
N LEU A 48 7.81 -9.06 12.14
CA LEU A 48 9.20 -9.48 12.02
C LEU A 48 10.04 -8.28 11.53
N GLU A 49 11.21 -8.14 12.12
CA GLU A 49 12.22 -7.22 11.57
C GLU A 49 12.98 -7.93 10.46
N MET A 50 12.91 -7.38 9.24
CA MET A 50 13.57 -7.94 8.07
C MET A 50 14.54 -6.91 7.47
N THR A 51 15.73 -7.35 7.14
CA THR A 51 16.71 -6.55 6.38
C THR A 51 16.34 -6.53 4.89
N LEU A 52 16.97 -5.66 4.11
CA LEU A 52 16.83 -5.70 2.65
C LEU A 52 17.21 -7.06 2.05
N ALA A 53 18.26 -7.69 2.56
CA ALA A 53 18.69 -9.02 2.12
C ALA A 53 17.65 -10.10 2.41
N ASP A 54 16.98 -10.02 3.56
CA ASP A 54 15.90 -10.94 3.92
C ASP A 54 14.69 -10.76 2.99
N LEU A 55 14.34 -9.50 2.68
CA LEU A 55 13.27 -9.18 1.75
C LEU A 55 13.59 -9.68 0.34
N GLU A 56 14.77 -9.37 -0.19
CA GLU A 56 15.23 -9.82 -1.50
C GLU A 56 15.16 -11.34 -1.63
N MET A 57 15.69 -12.07 -0.66
CA MET A 57 15.66 -13.53 -0.63
C MET A 57 14.23 -14.07 -0.57
N THR A 58 13.37 -13.45 0.21
CA THR A 58 11.96 -13.86 0.33
C THR A 58 11.21 -13.62 -0.97
N LEU A 59 11.37 -12.45 -1.57
CA LEU A 59 10.70 -12.07 -2.82
C LEU A 59 11.16 -12.93 -4.01
N GLY A 60 12.42 -13.34 -4.02
CA GLY A 60 12.98 -14.22 -5.07
C GLY A 60 12.31 -15.59 -5.16
N GLN A 61 11.52 -16.00 -4.15
CA GLN A 61 10.79 -17.27 -4.16
C GLN A 61 9.47 -17.21 -4.93
N TYR A 62 8.99 -16.01 -5.27
CA TYR A 62 7.69 -15.83 -5.93
C TYR A 62 7.82 -15.62 -7.44
N PRO A 63 6.83 -16.09 -8.24
CA PRO A 63 6.92 -16.07 -9.70
C PRO A 63 6.52 -14.74 -10.35
N THR A 64 6.27 -13.69 -9.57
CA THR A 64 5.84 -12.39 -10.08
C THR A 64 6.79 -11.28 -9.66
N LYS A 65 6.83 -10.23 -10.48
CA LYS A 65 7.57 -8.99 -10.21
C LYS A 65 6.65 -7.80 -9.89
N HIS A 66 5.36 -8.04 -9.73
CA HIS A 66 4.42 -7.02 -9.26
C HIS A 66 4.39 -7.05 -7.73
N ILE A 67 4.91 -6.02 -7.11
CA ILE A 67 4.98 -5.88 -5.66
C ILE A 67 3.99 -4.82 -5.20
N VAL A 68 3.18 -5.16 -4.22
CA VAL A 68 2.23 -4.23 -3.57
C VAL A 68 2.70 -3.95 -2.15
N LEU A 69 3.11 -2.73 -1.90
CA LEU A 69 3.44 -2.24 -0.57
C LEU A 69 2.14 -1.83 0.12
N THR A 70 1.79 -2.50 1.18
CA THR A 70 0.52 -2.33 1.90
C THR A 70 0.75 -2.46 3.41
N GLY A 71 -0.31 -2.63 4.16
CA GLY A 71 -0.20 -2.98 5.57
C GLY A 71 -0.96 -2.06 6.46
N GLY A 72 -0.28 -1.54 7.47
CA GLY A 72 -0.60 -0.33 8.18
C GLY A 72 -0.54 0.86 7.22
N GLU A 73 0.43 1.74 7.40
CA GLU A 73 0.70 2.79 6.41
C GLU A 73 2.10 2.59 5.82
N PRO A 74 2.22 2.04 4.61
CA PRO A 74 3.51 1.70 4.03
C PRO A 74 4.43 2.90 3.81
N SER A 75 3.89 4.11 3.61
CA SER A 75 4.68 5.33 3.43
C SER A 75 5.57 5.67 4.62
N LEU A 76 5.28 5.13 5.81
CA LEU A 76 6.12 5.32 6.99
C LEU A 76 7.48 4.62 6.88
N GLN A 77 7.56 3.55 6.13
CA GLN A 77 8.76 2.72 6.02
C GLN A 77 9.32 2.62 4.59
N THR A 78 8.57 3.05 3.57
CA THR A 78 9.03 3.01 2.18
C THR A 78 10.06 4.11 1.94
N ASP A 79 11.29 3.72 1.69
CA ASP A 79 12.41 4.62 1.42
C ASP A 79 13.12 4.29 0.10
N GLU A 80 14.14 5.06 -0.22
CA GLU A 80 14.90 4.89 -1.47
C GLU A 80 15.63 3.55 -1.52
N GLU A 81 16.21 3.11 -0.41
CA GLU A 81 16.96 1.84 -0.36
C GLU A 81 16.07 0.63 -0.70
N LEU A 82 14.85 0.63 -0.15
CA LEU A 82 13.86 -0.40 -0.47
C LEU A 82 13.44 -0.34 -1.94
N LEU A 83 13.14 0.85 -2.45
CA LEU A 83 12.70 1.03 -3.83
C LEU A 83 13.81 0.68 -4.82
N ASP A 84 15.05 1.06 -4.54
CA ASP A 84 16.21 0.72 -5.37
C ASP A 84 16.45 -0.80 -5.43
N MET A 85 16.33 -1.48 -4.30
CA MET A 85 16.42 -2.94 -4.27
C MET A 85 15.32 -3.57 -5.12
N LEU A 86 14.06 -3.16 -4.93
CA LEU A 86 12.93 -3.70 -5.69
C LEU A 86 13.08 -3.46 -7.20
N HIS A 87 13.44 -2.25 -7.60
CA HIS A 87 13.68 -1.93 -9.01
C HIS A 87 14.91 -2.65 -9.57
N GLY A 88 15.96 -2.82 -8.77
CA GLY A 88 17.14 -3.61 -9.15
C GLY A 88 16.79 -5.06 -9.47
N GLU A 89 15.78 -5.61 -8.79
CA GLU A 89 15.23 -6.93 -9.07
C GLU A 89 14.21 -6.96 -10.22
N GLY A 90 13.98 -5.85 -10.91
CA GLY A 90 13.03 -5.72 -12.01
C GLY A 90 11.56 -5.67 -11.58
N CYS A 91 11.28 -5.29 -10.35
CA CYS A 91 9.92 -5.23 -9.83
C CYS A 91 9.19 -3.97 -10.29
N PHE A 92 7.89 -4.11 -10.54
CA PHE A 92 6.92 -3.02 -10.60
C PHE A 92 6.37 -2.80 -9.19
N VAL A 93 6.48 -1.58 -8.69
CA VAL A 93 6.13 -1.24 -7.30
C VAL A 93 4.85 -0.42 -7.24
N GLN A 94 3.81 -1.04 -6.71
CA GLN A 94 2.54 -0.41 -6.35
C GLN A 94 2.53 -0.13 -4.84
N ILE A 95 2.03 1.03 -4.43
CA ILE A 95 1.80 1.34 -3.02
C ILE A 95 0.30 1.56 -2.76
N GLU A 96 -0.20 1.02 -1.65
CA GLU A 96 -1.54 1.29 -1.14
C GLU A 96 -1.42 2.16 0.12
N THR A 97 -1.77 3.43 0.01
CA THR A 97 -1.54 4.43 1.05
C THR A 97 -2.81 5.17 1.45
N ASN A 98 -2.85 5.67 2.68
CA ASN A 98 -3.91 6.57 3.15
C ASN A 98 -3.69 8.04 2.72
N GLY A 99 -2.57 8.36 2.10
CA GLY A 99 -2.29 9.70 1.58
C GLY A 99 -1.84 10.73 2.61
N THR A 100 -1.57 10.33 3.85
CA THR A 100 -1.16 11.26 4.93
C THR A 100 0.28 11.74 4.81
N ASN A 101 1.12 11.04 4.06
CA ASN A 101 2.52 11.37 3.85
C ASN A 101 2.82 11.61 2.38
N THR A 102 3.87 12.37 2.10
CA THR A 102 4.44 12.45 0.75
C THR A 102 5.12 11.14 0.38
N LEU A 103 5.16 10.84 -0.91
CA LEU A 103 5.74 9.61 -1.44
C LEU A 103 6.98 9.91 -2.28
N ARG A 104 7.79 8.88 -2.52
CA ARG A 104 8.93 8.95 -3.44
C ARG A 104 8.44 8.89 -4.89
N ASP A 105 9.07 9.68 -5.75
CA ASP A 105 8.71 9.77 -7.17
C ASP A 105 8.97 8.46 -7.94
N SER A 106 9.82 7.59 -7.41
CA SER A 106 10.18 6.32 -8.02
C SER A 106 9.13 5.21 -7.85
N ILE A 107 8.05 5.45 -7.12
CA ILE A 107 6.94 4.49 -7.02
C ILE A 107 6.20 4.45 -8.36
N ASP A 108 6.00 3.23 -8.89
CA ASP A 108 5.41 3.04 -10.23
C ASP A 108 3.89 3.25 -10.27
N TRP A 109 3.18 2.94 -9.18
CA TRP A 109 1.73 3.07 -9.10
C TRP A 109 1.28 3.43 -7.68
N ILE A 110 0.51 4.49 -7.58
CA ILE A 110 -0.03 4.97 -6.30
C ILE A 110 -1.53 4.70 -6.26
N SER A 111 -1.92 3.78 -5.37
CA SER A 111 -3.30 3.55 -4.98
C SER A 111 -3.55 4.29 -3.67
N MET A 112 -4.36 5.32 -3.70
CA MET A 112 -4.68 6.09 -2.50
C MET A 112 -6.09 5.78 -2.01
N SER A 113 -6.19 5.50 -0.72
CA SER A 113 -7.46 5.29 -0.02
C SER A 113 -7.53 6.26 1.16
N PRO A 114 -7.97 7.51 0.95
CA PRO A 114 -7.93 8.55 1.98
C PRO A 114 -8.89 8.22 3.11
N LYS A 115 -8.40 8.37 4.35
CA LYS A 115 -9.17 8.20 5.57
C LYS A 115 -9.48 9.54 6.24
N SER A 116 -8.77 10.59 5.85
CA SER A 116 -8.96 11.96 6.36
C SER A 116 -9.55 12.86 5.27
N LEU A 117 -10.08 14.00 5.70
CA LEU A 117 -10.68 15.01 4.81
C LEU A 117 -9.61 15.81 4.03
N SER A 118 -8.38 15.81 4.51
CA SER A 118 -7.29 16.62 3.96
C SER A 118 -6.00 15.80 3.88
N PRO A 119 -5.91 14.81 2.96
CA PRO A 119 -4.67 14.09 2.75
C PRO A 119 -3.59 15.03 2.21
N LYS A 120 -2.32 14.78 2.57
CA LYS A 120 -1.19 15.52 1.99
C LYS A 120 -1.02 15.24 0.50
N LEU A 121 -1.25 13.99 0.11
CA LEU A 121 -1.17 13.55 -1.26
C LEU A 121 -2.41 14.04 -2.01
N GLN A 122 -2.20 14.85 -3.06
CA GLN A 122 -3.28 15.44 -3.86
C GLN A 122 -3.39 14.85 -5.27
N GLU A 123 -2.50 13.90 -5.61
CA GLU A 123 -2.46 13.23 -6.89
C GLU A 123 -2.05 11.77 -6.73
N CYS A 124 -2.68 10.88 -7.48
CA CYS A 124 -2.41 9.45 -7.45
C CYS A 124 -2.78 8.80 -8.80
N ASP A 125 -2.43 7.53 -8.99
CA ASP A 125 -2.86 6.79 -10.17
C ASP A 125 -4.29 6.29 -10.03
N GLU A 126 -4.64 5.78 -8.85
CA GLU A 126 -6.03 5.43 -8.54
C GLU A 126 -6.44 5.93 -7.15
N LEU A 127 -7.65 6.42 -7.06
CA LEU A 127 -8.31 6.82 -5.84
C LEU A 127 -9.39 5.81 -5.50
N LYS A 128 -9.25 5.12 -4.37
CA LYS A 128 -10.24 4.17 -3.86
C LYS A 128 -10.92 4.77 -2.64
N VAL A 129 -12.18 5.08 -2.74
CA VAL A 129 -12.96 5.63 -1.64
C VAL A 129 -13.83 4.55 -1.04
N ILE A 130 -13.64 4.28 0.25
CA ILE A 130 -14.54 3.41 1.01
C ILE A 130 -15.82 4.20 1.31
N TYR A 131 -16.94 3.73 0.79
CA TYR A 131 -18.22 4.41 0.89
C TYR A 131 -19.02 3.93 2.11
N GLU A 132 -19.30 4.87 2.98
CA GLU A 132 -20.09 4.68 4.22
C GLU A 132 -21.31 5.61 4.27
N GLY A 133 -21.72 6.16 3.11
CA GLY A 133 -22.80 7.14 3.02
C GLY A 133 -22.36 8.60 3.12
N GLN A 134 -21.05 8.86 3.17
CA GLN A 134 -20.51 10.21 3.26
C GLN A 134 -20.59 10.97 1.92
N PRO A 135 -20.62 12.32 1.95
CA PRO A 135 -20.55 13.12 0.72
C PRO A 135 -19.26 12.85 -0.05
N LEU A 136 -19.36 12.61 -1.37
CA LEU A 136 -18.23 12.28 -2.24
C LEU A 136 -17.51 13.53 -2.77
N GLU A 137 -18.14 14.69 -2.73
CA GLU A 137 -17.61 15.95 -3.25
C GLU A 137 -16.26 16.32 -2.65
N ARG A 138 -16.01 15.90 -1.42
CA ARG A 138 -14.74 16.11 -0.71
C ARG A 138 -13.54 15.50 -1.40
N TYR A 139 -13.76 14.50 -2.24
CA TYR A 139 -12.69 13.79 -2.94
C TYR A 139 -12.42 14.34 -4.35
N PHE A 140 -13.25 15.24 -4.86
CA PHE A 140 -13.14 15.76 -6.22
C PHE A 140 -11.90 16.61 -6.46
N ALA A 141 -11.30 17.16 -5.41
CA ALA A 141 -10.07 17.93 -5.51
C ALA A 141 -8.82 17.06 -5.74
N ILE A 142 -8.91 15.76 -5.44
CA ILE A 142 -7.79 14.83 -5.61
C ILE A 142 -7.75 14.36 -7.05
N LYS A 143 -6.61 14.56 -7.72
CA LYS A 143 -6.42 14.13 -9.10
C LYS A 143 -6.05 12.65 -9.13
N ALA A 144 -6.77 11.87 -9.91
CA ALA A 144 -6.46 10.49 -10.16
C ALA A 144 -6.73 10.12 -11.60
N LYS A 145 -6.01 9.12 -12.11
CA LYS A 145 -6.29 8.55 -13.44
C LYS A 145 -7.53 7.66 -13.40
N HIS A 146 -7.77 7.02 -12.25
CA HIS A 146 -8.90 6.11 -12.04
C HIS A 146 -9.54 6.37 -10.69
N TYR A 147 -10.85 6.27 -10.62
CA TYR A 147 -11.65 6.46 -9.41
C TYR A 147 -12.47 5.19 -9.14
N PHE A 148 -12.37 4.68 -7.94
CA PHE A 148 -13.13 3.51 -7.49
C PHE A 148 -13.90 3.82 -6.21
N LEU A 149 -15.13 3.37 -6.18
CA LEU A 149 -15.97 3.43 -5.00
C LEU A 149 -16.15 2.01 -4.46
N GLN A 150 -15.76 1.79 -3.23
CA GLN A 150 -15.87 0.51 -2.56
C GLN A 150 -16.87 0.59 -1.42
N PRO A 151 -17.88 -0.31 -1.36
CA PRO A 151 -18.75 -0.36 -0.20
C PRO A 151 -17.96 -0.81 1.02
N CYS A 152 -18.24 -0.18 2.17
CA CYS A 152 -17.71 -0.67 3.45
C CYS A 152 -18.44 -1.96 3.80
N SER A 153 -17.67 -3.00 4.17
CA SER A 153 -18.28 -4.24 4.67
C SER A 153 -18.90 -3.99 6.03
N SER A 154 -20.18 -4.29 6.18
CA SER A 154 -20.91 -4.15 7.44
C SER A 154 -20.61 -5.27 8.44
N GLY A 155 -19.94 -6.31 8.03
CA GLY A 155 -19.61 -7.44 8.90
C GLY A 155 -20.78 -8.36 9.23
N ASP A 156 -21.87 -8.29 8.47
CA ASP A 156 -23.05 -9.17 8.61
C ASP A 156 -22.85 -10.50 7.91
#